data_8c0500c4883dbe5b0146d718b1ca9bba
#
_entry.id   8c0500c4883dbe5b0146d718b1ca9bba
#
_cell.length_a   1.000
_cell.length_b   1.000
_cell.length_c   1.000
_cell.angle_alpha   90.00
_cell.angle_beta   90.00
_cell.angle_gamma   90.00
#
_symmetry.space_group_name_H-M   'P 1'
#
loop_
_entity.id
_entity.type
_entity.pdbx_description
1 polymer ?
#
loop_
_entity_poly.entity_id
_entity_poly.type
_entity_poly.pdbx_seq_one_letter_code
_entity_poly.pdbx_strand_id
1 'polypeptide(L)'
;KTIKKVVEMTIDEFSKTNRYDCEFVLVNDGSTDGTYEKIKELAEKYPFVQGVNLLRNFGQHNALMAALHYVRGDYVLGMDDDMQTHPSQIHKLVEKIQEGYDLVYGHYGKKKNSTLKNLSSKLNEVSSRILLGRPKEIVSSNFWIITRKVAEEVIKYDSYNPYIDGIFYRVTHNIGNVEVEHHKREVG
;
A
#
# COMPACT_ATOMS: atom_id res chain seq x y z
N LYS A 1 3.44 -8.65 15.22
CA LYS A 1 2.77 -9.97 15.36
C LYS A 1 1.98 -10.37 14.10
N THR A 2 1.53 -9.46 13.31
CA THR A 2 0.66 -9.67 12.14
C THR A 2 1.42 -9.93 10.84
N ILE A 3 2.63 -9.40 10.69
CA ILE A 3 3.40 -9.46 9.43
C ILE A 3 3.54 -10.89 8.85
N LYS A 4 3.85 -11.88 9.71
CA LYS A 4 3.96 -13.27 9.26
C LYS A 4 2.63 -13.79 8.70
N LYS A 5 1.52 -13.50 9.42
CA LYS A 5 0.18 -13.91 9.01
C LYS A 5 -0.20 -13.30 7.67
N VAL A 6 0.02 -11.99 7.49
CA VAL A 6 -0.27 -11.29 6.23
C VAL A 6 0.51 -11.89 5.07
N VAL A 7 1.82 -12.11 5.24
CA VAL A 7 2.65 -12.71 4.20
C VAL A 7 2.18 -14.10 3.83
N GLU A 8 1.98 -15.00 4.82
CA GLU A 8 1.55 -16.37 4.56
C GLU A 8 0.15 -16.43 3.92
N MET A 9 -0.79 -15.60 4.37
CA MET A 9 -2.12 -15.51 3.74
C MET A 9 -2.06 -14.96 2.31
N THR A 10 -1.17 -14.01 2.03
CA THR A 10 -0.99 -13.49 0.68
C THR A 10 -0.39 -14.56 -0.24
N ILE A 11 0.59 -15.33 0.24
CA ILE A 11 1.14 -16.48 -0.50
C ILE A 11 0.03 -17.48 -0.82
N ASP A 12 -0.82 -17.81 0.16
CA ASP A 12 -1.93 -18.74 -0.03
C ASP A 12 -2.93 -18.23 -1.09
N GLU A 13 -3.25 -16.92 -1.07
CA GLU A 13 -4.16 -16.34 -2.08
C GLU A 13 -3.58 -16.44 -3.51
N PHE A 14 -2.30 -16.14 -3.69
CA PHE A 14 -1.67 -16.26 -5.02
C PHE A 14 -1.49 -17.70 -5.47
N SER A 15 -1.22 -18.63 -4.56
CA SER A 15 -1.08 -20.05 -4.89
C SER A 15 -2.38 -20.68 -5.42
N LYS A 16 -3.56 -20.18 -5.02
CA LYS A 16 -4.86 -20.66 -5.49
C LYS A 16 -5.07 -20.45 -6.99
N THR A 17 -4.50 -19.41 -7.55
CA THR A 17 -4.70 -19.04 -8.96
C THR A 17 -3.54 -19.43 -9.86
N ASN A 18 -2.33 -19.52 -9.31
CA ASN A 18 -1.07 -19.77 -10.02
C ASN A 18 -0.88 -18.88 -11.29
N ARG A 19 -1.42 -17.64 -11.22
CA ARG A 19 -1.47 -16.71 -12.36
C ARG A 19 -0.36 -15.68 -12.32
N TYR A 20 0.24 -15.46 -11.15
CA TYR A 20 1.20 -14.40 -10.91
C TYR A 20 2.34 -14.89 -10.01
N ASP A 21 3.56 -14.53 -10.37
CA ASP A 21 4.69 -14.60 -9.46
C ASP A 21 4.64 -13.39 -8.53
N CYS A 22 4.91 -13.60 -7.25
CA CYS A 22 4.93 -12.51 -6.27
C CYS A 22 6.26 -12.45 -5.52
N GLU A 23 6.71 -11.24 -5.23
CA GLU A 23 7.80 -10.96 -4.31
C GLU A 23 7.29 -10.06 -3.17
N PHE A 24 7.95 -10.12 -2.04
CA PHE A 24 7.62 -9.29 -0.88
C PHE A 24 8.82 -8.46 -0.49
N VAL A 25 8.61 -7.16 -0.33
CA VAL A 25 9.57 -6.24 0.29
C VAL A 25 8.97 -5.78 1.61
N LEU A 26 9.50 -6.28 2.72
CA LEU A 26 9.04 -6.00 4.07
C LEU A 26 9.95 -4.99 4.73
N VAL A 27 9.41 -3.86 5.16
CA VAL A 27 10.20 -2.80 5.79
C VAL A 27 9.90 -2.72 7.28
N ASN A 28 10.94 -2.83 8.09
CA ASN A 28 10.88 -2.48 9.51
C ASN A 28 11.26 -1.02 9.69
N ASP A 29 10.30 -0.19 10.10
CA ASP A 29 10.51 1.24 10.36
C ASP A 29 10.91 1.48 11.83
N GLY A 30 12.02 0.85 12.24
CA GLY A 30 12.61 1.05 13.56
C GLY A 30 11.80 0.46 14.72
N SER A 31 10.97 -0.55 14.51
CA SER A 31 10.24 -1.23 15.59
C SER A 31 11.20 -1.98 16.53
N THR A 32 10.89 -1.96 17.82
CA THR A 32 11.69 -2.60 18.90
C THR A 32 11.00 -3.84 19.49
N ASP A 33 9.91 -4.30 18.89
CA ASP A 33 9.03 -5.38 19.40
C ASP A 33 9.33 -6.77 18.80
N GLY A 34 10.49 -6.95 18.18
CA GLY A 34 10.88 -8.19 17.51
C GLY A 34 10.27 -8.36 16.10
N THR A 35 9.76 -7.29 15.51
CA THR A 35 9.23 -7.33 14.13
C THR A 35 10.31 -7.66 13.11
N TYR A 36 11.52 -7.10 13.26
CA TYR A 36 12.60 -7.35 12.32
C TYR A 36 13.11 -8.80 12.36
N GLU A 37 13.14 -9.42 13.53
CA GLU A 37 13.47 -10.84 13.67
C GLU A 37 12.52 -11.72 12.87
N LYS A 38 11.22 -11.40 12.88
CA LYS A 38 10.21 -12.13 12.09
C LYS A 38 10.35 -11.89 10.59
N ILE A 39 10.76 -10.68 10.19
CA ILE A 39 11.05 -10.38 8.78
C ILE A 39 12.26 -11.22 8.32
N LYS A 40 13.30 -11.34 9.13
CA LYS A 40 14.45 -12.22 8.83
C LYS A 40 14.06 -13.67 8.67
N GLU A 41 13.26 -14.21 9.62
CA GLU A 41 12.75 -15.58 9.53
C GLU A 41 11.97 -15.83 8.23
N LEU A 42 11.15 -14.85 7.79
CA LEU A 42 10.41 -14.94 6.55
C LEU A 42 11.33 -14.91 5.32
N ALA A 43 12.34 -14.04 5.32
CA ALA A 43 13.32 -13.93 4.24
C ALA A 43 14.21 -15.19 4.14
N GLU A 44 14.52 -15.84 5.26
CA GLU A 44 15.22 -17.13 5.27
C GLU A 44 14.34 -18.27 4.75
N LYS A 45 13.04 -18.24 5.08
CA LYS A 45 12.07 -19.27 4.68
C LYS A 45 11.66 -19.18 3.21
N TYR A 46 11.51 -17.97 2.69
CA TYR A 46 10.97 -17.71 1.37
C TYR A 46 11.95 -16.89 0.51
N PRO A 47 12.54 -17.46 -0.56
CA PRO A 47 13.54 -16.77 -1.41
C PRO A 47 13.01 -15.50 -2.11
N PHE A 48 11.70 -15.35 -2.21
CA PHE A 48 11.03 -14.19 -2.80
C PHE A 48 10.60 -13.13 -1.76
N VAL A 49 11.04 -13.28 -0.50
CA VAL A 49 10.83 -12.29 0.56
C VAL A 49 12.15 -11.56 0.83
N GLN A 50 12.12 -10.24 0.79
CA GLN A 50 13.24 -9.38 1.14
C GLN A 50 12.88 -8.50 2.34
N GLY A 51 13.77 -8.43 3.32
CA GLY A 51 13.64 -7.56 4.50
C GLY A 51 14.51 -6.31 4.39
N VAL A 52 13.94 -5.15 4.69
CA VAL A 52 14.64 -3.88 4.82
C VAL A 52 14.50 -3.38 6.26
N ASN A 53 15.61 -3.01 6.90
CA ASN A 53 15.61 -2.51 8.28
C ASN A 53 16.09 -1.07 8.32
N LEU A 54 15.22 -0.15 8.70
CA LEU A 54 15.58 1.24 8.89
C LEU A 54 16.20 1.44 10.28
N LEU A 55 17.17 2.36 10.38
CA LEU A 55 17.92 2.61 11.62
C LEU A 55 17.04 3.15 12.77
N ARG A 56 15.92 3.80 12.44
CA ARG A 56 14.95 4.35 13.39
C ARG A 56 13.60 4.51 12.70
N ASN A 57 12.59 4.91 13.43
CA ASN A 57 11.30 5.29 12.85
C ASN A 57 11.46 6.59 12.03
N PHE A 58 11.23 6.49 10.72
CA PHE A 58 11.21 7.59 9.76
C PHE A 58 9.79 7.91 9.27
N GLY A 59 8.80 7.10 9.65
CA GLY A 59 7.41 7.21 9.25
C GLY A 59 7.06 6.41 8.00
N GLN A 60 5.77 6.05 7.90
CA GLN A 60 5.23 5.14 6.88
C GLN A 60 5.63 5.51 5.44
N HIS A 61 5.56 6.78 5.07
CA HIS A 61 5.88 7.21 3.71
C HIS A 61 7.37 7.02 3.37
N ASN A 62 8.26 7.23 4.32
CA ASN A 62 9.69 6.95 4.14
C ASN A 62 9.95 5.43 4.04
N ALA A 63 9.25 4.62 4.84
CA ALA A 63 9.34 3.17 4.74
C ALA A 63 8.85 2.65 3.38
N LEU A 64 7.75 3.19 2.86
CA LEU A 64 7.25 2.86 1.52
C LEU A 64 8.23 3.31 0.42
N MET A 65 8.81 4.51 0.51
CA MET A 65 9.85 4.97 -0.43
C MET A 65 11.06 4.04 -0.39
N ALA A 66 11.52 3.63 0.80
CA ALA A 66 12.62 2.66 0.92
C ALA A 66 12.25 1.32 0.25
N ALA A 67 11.03 0.81 0.43
CA ALA A 67 10.56 -0.41 -0.21
C ALA A 67 10.61 -0.31 -1.74
N LEU A 68 10.18 0.82 -2.31
CA LEU A 68 10.11 1.01 -3.76
C LEU A 68 11.46 0.89 -4.48
N HIS A 69 12.58 1.10 -3.79
CA HIS A 69 13.92 0.88 -4.35
C HIS A 69 14.27 -0.60 -4.57
N TYR A 70 13.54 -1.53 -3.96
CA TYR A 70 13.84 -2.97 -4.01
C TYR A 70 12.83 -3.78 -4.83
N VAL A 71 11.73 -3.18 -5.25
CA VAL A 71 10.69 -3.87 -6.03
C VAL A 71 11.14 -4.16 -7.46
N ARG A 72 10.73 -5.30 -8.02
CA ARG A 72 11.10 -5.77 -9.37
C ARG A 72 9.92 -6.22 -10.22
N GLY A 73 8.75 -6.40 -9.63
CA GLY A 73 7.54 -6.84 -10.33
C GLY A 73 6.99 -5.79 -11.33
N ASP A 74 6.18 -6.21 -12.29
CA ASP A 74 5.49 -5.33 -13.23
C ASP A 74 4.47 -4.41 -12.56
N TYR A 75 3.93 -4.87 -11.45
CA TYR A 75 3.04 -4.12 -10.57
C TYR A 75 3.59 -4.10 -9.15
N VAL A 76 3.36 -3.02 -8.44
CA VAL A 76 3.74 -2.85 -7.04
C VAL A 76 2.50 -2.58 -6.22
N LEU A 77 2.24 -3.44 -5.23
CA LEU A 77 1.10 -3.33 -4.33
C LEU A 77 1.57 -2.89 -2.93
N GLY A 78 0.99 -1.80 -2.43
CA GLY A 78 1.16 -1.35 -1.06
C GLY A 78 0.01 -1.81 -0.17
N MET A 79 0.35 -2.38 0.99
CA MET A 79 -0.62 -2.86 1.96
C MET A 79 -0.05 -2.78 3.38
N ASP A 80 -0.90 -2.37 4.33
CA ASP A 80 -0.55 -2.39 5.76
C ASP A 80 -0.63 -3.83 6.32
N ASP A 81 0.13 -4.09 7.39
CA ASP A 81 0.17 -5.41 8.05
C ASP A 81 -0.84 -5.58 9.19
N ASP A 82 -1.78 -4.65 9.36
CA ASP A 82 -2.74 -4.60 10.45
C ASP A 82 -4.02 -5.45 10.26
N MET A 83 -4.12 -6.16 9.13
CA MET A 83 -5.24 -7.00 8.74
C MET A 83 -6.57 -6.25 8.52
N GLN A 84 -6.56 -4.93 8.41
CA GLN A 84 -7.76 -4.18 8.03
C GLN A 84 -8.21 -4.47 6.60
N THR A 85 -7.25 -4.79 5.74
CA THR A 85 -7.50 -5.30 4.39
C THR A 85 -7.07 -6.76 4.31
N HIS A 86 -8.00 -7.64 3.95
CA HIS A 86 -7.69 -9.06 3.79
C HIS A 86 -6.97 -9.30 2.46
N PRO A 87 -5.93 -10.17 2.42
CA PRO A 87 -5.19 -10.48 1.18
C PRO A 87 -6.05 -10.93 0.00
N SER A 88 -7.21 -11.56 0.24
CA SER A 88 -8.15 -11.93 -0.84
C SER A 88 -8.64 -10.75 -1.68
N GLN A 89 -8.54 -9.51 -1.16
CA GLN A 89 -8.95 -8.31 -1.89
C GLN A 89 -7.91 -7.85 -2.92
N ILE A 90 -6.69 -8.42 -2.89
CA ILE A 90 -5.60 -8.08 -3.81
C ILE A 90 -6.02 -8.32 -5.27
N HIS A 91 -6.74 -9.40 -5.53
CA HIS A 91 -7.20 -9.74 -6.89
C HIS A 91 -8.03 -8.65 -7.53
N LYS A 92 -8.86 -7.95 -6.74
CA LYS A 92 -9.68 -6.83 -7.23
C LYS A 92 -8.82 -5.67 -7.74
N LEU A 93 -7.71 -5.36 -7.03
CA LEU A 93 -6.78 -4.32 -7.47
C LEU A 93 -6.01 -4.75 -8.72
N VAL A 94 -5.56 -6.01 -8.76
CA VAL A 94 -4.83 -6.56 -9.91
C VAL A 94 -5.72 -6.57 -11.16
N GLU A 95 -6.95 -7.01 -11.05
CA GLU A 95 -7.90 -6.98 -12.17
C GLU A 95 -8.17 -5.55 -12.63
N LYS A 96 -8.35 -4.63 -11.68
CA LYS A 96 -8.65 -3.24 -11.99
C LYS A 96 -7.47 -2.52 -12.68
N ILE A 97 -6.23 -2.72 -12.23
CA ILE A 97 -5.07 -2.06 -12.88
C ILE A 97 -4.84 -2.59 -14.30
N GLN A 98 -5.18 -3.86 -14.56
CA GLN A 98 -5.09 -4.48 -15.88
C GLN A 98 -6.08 -3.91 -16.90
N GLU A 99 -7.09 -3.14 -16.47
CA GLU A 99 -7.94 -2.35 -17.36
C GLU A 99 -7.19 -1.15 -18.00
N GLY A 100 -5.92 -0.95 -17.65
CA GLY A 100 -5.05 0.09 -18.23
C GLY A 100 -4.83 1.28 -17.32
N TYR A 101 -5.13 1.20 -16.04
CA TYR A 101 -4.80 2.25 -15.06
C TYR A 101 -3.31 2.20 -14.69
N ASP A 102 -2.75 3.35 -14.32
CA ASP A 102 -1.38 3.47 -13.80
C ASP A 102 -1.33 3.29 -12.27
N LEU A 103 -2.42 3.67 -11.60
CA LEU A 103 -2.60 3.59 -10.15
C LEU A 103 -4.04 3.22 -9.84
N VAL A 104 -4.24 2.28 -8.92
CA VAL A 104 -5.57 1.93 -8.39
C VAL A 104 -5.54 1.91 -6.87
N TYR A 105 -6.52 2.58 -6.25
CA TYR A 105 -6.76 2.50 -4.81
C TYR A 105 -7.92 1.56 -4.49
N GLY A 106 -7.73 0.70 -3.52
CA GLY A 106 -8.82 -0.01 -2.87
C GLY A 106 -9.51 0.92 -1.86
N HIS A 107 -10.79 1.16 -2.00
CA HIS A 107 -11.54 1.98 -1.05
C HIS A 107 -12.59 1.16 -0.31
N TYR A 108 -12.80 1.46 0.95
CA TYR A 108 -13.85 0.85 1.74
C TYR A 108 -15.17 1.57 1.46
N GLY A 109 -16.24 0.82 1.18
CA GLY A 109 -17.57 1.36 0.95
C GLY A 109 -18.00 2.35 2.04
N LYS A 110 -18.83 3.32 1.71
CA LYS A 110 -19.27 4.38 2.63
C LYS A 110 -19.88 3.79 3.90
N LYS A 111 -19.18 3.90 5.04
CA LYS A 111 -19.80 3.72 6.35
C LYS A 111 -20.90 4.79 6.50
N LYS A 112 -22.16 4.37 6.63
CA LYS A 112 -23.25 5.23 7.10
C LYS A 112 -22.99 5.62 8.55
N ASN A 113 -22.21 6.68 8.80
CA ASN A 113 -22.13 7.23 10.16
C ASN A 113 -21.71 8.69 10.20
N SER A 114 -22.53 9.46 10.93
CA SER A 114 -22.28 10.73 11.63
C SER A 114 -22.07 12.00 10.82
N THR A 115 -23.11 12.85 10.86
CA THR A 115 -23.21 14.19 10.26
C THR A 115 -22.20 15.24 10.81
N LEU A 116 -21.64 15.06 12.00
CA LEU A 116 -20.70 16.00 12.61
C LEU A 116 -19.23 15.82 12.18
N LYS A 117 -18.82 14.63 11.73
CA LYS A 117 -17.50 14.40 11.12
C LYS A 117 -17.36 14.99 9.71
N ASN A 118 -18.46 15.42 9.11
CA ASN A 118 -18.49 15.79 7.70
C ASN A 118 -17.86 17.16 7.40
N LEU A 119 -17.72 18.08 8.35
CA LEU A 119 -17.22 19.42 8.05
C LEU A 119 -15.68 19.47 8.02
N SER A 120 -15.01 18.86 9.00
CA SER A 120 -13.54 18.78 9.02
C SER A 120 -13.00 17.84 7.91
N SER A 121 -13.72 16.75 7.60
CA SER A 121 -13.36 15.87 6.51
C SER A 121 -13.53 16.53 5.14
N LYS A 122 -14.57 17.37 4.94
CA LYS A 122 -14.75 18.15 3.71
C LYS A 122 -13.65 19.20 3.52
N LEU A 123 -13.23 19.87 4.60
CA LEU A 123 -12.14 20.84 4.52
C LEU A 123 -10.81 20.17 4.15
N ASN A 124 -10.53 19.03 4.76
CA ASN A 124 -9.34 18.21 4.45
C ASN A 124 -9.40 17.64 3.02
N GLU A 125 -10.57 17.25 2.57
CA GLU A 125 -10.82 16.79 1.21
C GLU A 125 -10.59 17.88 0.16
N VAL A 126 -11.10 19.09 0.41
CA VAL A 126 -10.90 20.25 -0.48
C VAL A 126 -9.43 20.68 -0.49
N SER A 127 -8.77 20.71 0.68
CA SER A 127 -7.36 21.06 0.79
C SER A 127 -6.46 20.08 0.03
N SER A 128 -6.69 18.78 0.18
CA SER A 128 -5.92 17.75 -0.52
C SER A 128 -6.15 17.79 -2.04
N ARG A 129 -7.35 18.14 -2.50
CA ARG A 129 -7.64 18.30 -3.93
C ARG A 129 -6.89 19.48 -4.53
N ILE A 130 -6.91 20.64 -3.86
CA ILE A 130 -6.28 21.87 -4.37
C ILE A 130 -4.76 21.80 -4.27
N LEU A 131 -4.22 21.34 -3.12
CA LEU A 131 -2.79 21.33 -2.86
C LEU A 131 -2.05 20.18 -3.51
N LEU A 132 -2.71 19.01 -3.65
CA LEU A 132 -2.09 17.78 -4.12
C LEU A 132 -2.52 17.37 -5.52
N GLY A 133 -3.47 18.08 -6.14
CA GLY A 133 -4.00 17.73 -7.46
C GLY A 133 -4.84 16.45 -7.49
N ARG A 134 -5.38 16.00 -6.33
CA ARG A 134 -6.19 14.78 -6.26
C ARG A 134 -7.47 14.90 -7.08
N PRO A 135 -7.77 13.98 -8.02
CA PRO A 135 -9.02 13.98 -8.76
C PRO A 135 -10.25 13.86 -7.83
N LYS A 136 -11.35 14.53 -8.18
CA LYS A 136 -12.55 14.61 -7.31
C LYS A 136 -13.16 13.26 -6.96
N GLU A 137 -13.05 12.30 -7.87
CA GLU A 137 -13.68 10.98 -7.76
C GLU A 137 -12.79 9.94 -7.06
N ILE A 138 -11.51 10.27 -6.82
CA ILE A 138 -10.54 9.35 -6.26
C ILE A 138 -10.56 9.40 -4.72
N VAL A 139 -10.71 8.23 -4.11
CA VAL A 139 -10.57 7.98 -2.68
C VAL A 139 -9.25 7.27 -2.45
N SER A 140 -8.26 7.97 -1.89
CA SER A 140 -6.97 7.36 -1.53
C SER A 140 -7.08 6.48 -0.27
N SER A 141 -6.23 5.49 -0.20
CA SER A 141 -6.09 4.58 0.95
C SER A 141 -4.68 4.02 1.00
N ASN A 142 -4.32 3.34 2.09
CA ASN A 142 -3.04 2.63 2.22
C ASN A 142 -3.01 1.29 1.45
N PHE A 143 -4.10 0.93 0.78
CA PHE A 143 -4.18 -0.25 -0.06
C PHE A 143 -4.30 0.17 -1.52
N TRP A 144 -3.19 0.10 -2.23
CA TRP A 144 -3.04 0.59 -3.59
C TRP A 144 -2.16 -0.32 -4.43
N ILE A 145 -2.29 -0.22 -5.74
CA ILE A 145 -1.42 -0.87 -6.72
C ILE A 145 -1.01 0.13 -7.79
N ILE A 146 0.26 0.10 -8.17
CA ILE A 146 0.83 0.93 -9.23
C ILE A 146 1.54 0.07 -10.27
N THR A 147 1.68 0.59 -11.48
CA THR A 147 2.55 0.00 -12.49
C THR A 147 4.02 0.22 -12.15
N ARG A 148 4.90 -0.65 -12.67
CA ARG A 148 6.37 -0.49 -12.58
C ARG A 148 6.79 0.91 -13.03
N LYS A 149 6.24 1.41 -14.12
CA LYS A 149 6.53 2.73 -14.66
C LYS A 149 6.28 3.85 -13.63
N VAL A 150 5.18 3.78 -12.90
CA VAL A 150 4.90 4.74 -11.83
C VAL A 150 5.91 4.60 -10.70
N ALA A 151 6.24 3.38 -10.26
CA ALA A 151 7.23 3.15 -9.21
C ALA A 151 8.59 3.76 -9.58
N GLU A 152 9.05 3.58 -10.82
CA GLU A 152 10.31 4.14 -11.33
C GLU A 152 10.32 5.67 -11.38
N GLU A 153 9.18 6.30 -11.61
CA GLU A 153 9.08 7.77 -11.53
C GLU A 153 9.03 8.25 -10.08
N VAL A 154 8.32 7.53 -9.19
CA VAL A 154 8.18 7.88 -7.77
C VAL A 154 9.53 7.89 -7.05
N ILE A 155 10.40 6.91 -7.28
CA ILE A 155 11.72 6.83 -6.61
C ILE A 155 12.68 7.95 -7.02
N LYS A 156 12.38 8.72 -8.07
CA LYS A 156 13.18 9.89 -8.45
C LYS A 156 12.93 11.12 -7.55
N TYR A 157 11.87 11.08 -6.74
CA TYR A 157 11.56 12.16 -5.80
C TYR A 157 12.40 11.99 -4.53
N ASP A 158 13.39 12.83 -4.38
CA ASP A 158 14.25 12.91 -3.19
C ASP A 158 13.70 13.95 -2.22
N SER A 159 13.08 13.50 -1.12
CA SER A 159 12.51 14.36 -0.09
C SER A 159 12.67 13.73 1.29
N TYR A 160 12.99 14.54 2.29
CA TYR A 160 13.07 14.10 3.69
C TYR A 160 11.72 13.65 4.27
N ASN A 161 10.64 14.26 3.81
CA ASN A 161 9.27 13.95 4.23
C ASN A 161 8.41 13.73 2.98
N PRO A 162 8.56 12.61 2.30
CA PRO A 162 7.74 12.29 1.15
C PRO A 162 6.29 12.12 1.58
N TYR A 163 5.36 12.65 0.80
CA TYR A 163 3.95 12.31 0.88
C TYR A 163 3.61 11.49 -0.36
N ILE A 164 3.57 10.18 -0.21
CA ILE A 164 3.56 9.25 -1.34
C ILE A 164 2.34 9.44 -2.26
N ASP A 165 1.14 9.69 -1.70
CA ASP A 165 -0.04 9.97 -2.51
C ASP A 165 0.12 11.25 -3.34
N GLY A 166 0.72 12.30 -2.74
CA GLY A 166 1.01 13.54 -3.45
C GLY A 166 2.01 13.35 -4.59
N ILE A 167 2.97 12.44 -4.43
CA ILE A 167 3.90 12.07 -5.48
C ILE A 167 3.16 11.28 -6.57
N PHE A 168 2.32 10.32 -6.20
CA PHE A 168 1.49 9.56 -7.15
C PHE A 168 0.65 10.49 -8.04
N TYR A 169 -0.02 11.49 -7.46
CA TYR A 169 -0.84 12.45 -8.22
C TYR A 169 -0.05 13.36 -9.15
N ARG A 170 1.25 13.54 -8.89
CA ARG A 170 2.16 14.27 -9.80
C ARG A 170 2.65 13.41 -10.94
N VAL A 171 2.84 12.12 -10.68
CA VAL A 171 3.38 11.16 -11.65
C VAL A 171 2.31 10.72 -12.65
N THR A 172 1.07 10.51 -12.22
CA THR A 172 -0.01 10.06 -13.09
C THR A 172 -1.36 10.67 -12.75
N HIS A 173 -2.19 10.86 -13.79
CA HIS A 173 -3.61 11.20 -13.67
C HIS A 173 -4.53 10.04 -14.07
N ASN A 174 -3.95 8.93 -14.54
CA ASN A 174 -4.69 7.72 -14.91
C ASN A 174 -4.92 6.83 -13.68
N ILE A 175 -5.87 7.24 -12.83
CA ILE A 175 -6.09 6.68 -11.50
C ILE A 175 -7.48 6.07 -11.42
N GLY A 176 -7.56 4.85 -10.90
CA GLY A 176 -8.80 4.13 -10.64
C GLY A 176 -9.07 3.91 -9.15
N ASN A 177 -10.31 3.53 -8.85
CA ASN A 177 -10.72 3.02 -7.55
C ASN A 177 -11.43 1.67 -7.72
N VAL A 178 -11.32 0.82 -6.71
CA VAL A 178 -12.11 -0.41 -6.59
C VAL A 178 -12.59 -0.58 -5.15
N GLU A 179 -13.83 -1.01 -4.99
CA GLU A 179 -14.40 -1.25 -3.66
C GLU A 179 -13.87 -2.56 -3.07
N VAL A 180 -13.34 -2.47 -1.85
CA VAL A 180 -12.79 -3.60 -1.10
C VAL A 180 -13.48 -3.73 0.26
N GLU A 181 -13.44 -4.94 0.82
CA GLU A 181 -14.00 -5.23 2.13
C GLU A 181 -13.09 -4.74 3.25
N HIS A 182 -13.70 -4.15 4.27
CA HIS A 182 -13.00 -3.69 5.47
C HIS A 182 -13.21 -4.66 6.62
N HIS A 183 -12.12 -5.15 7.18
CA HIS A 183 -12.13 -5.98 8.38
C HIS A 183 -11.77 -5.16 9.63
N LYS A 184 -12.14 -5.66 10.80
CA LYS A 184 -11.71 -5.04 12.06
C LYS A 184 -10.22 -5.29 12.25
N ARG A 185 -9.49 -4.27 12.72
CA ARG A 185 -8.08 -4.38 13.09
C ARG A 185 -7.87 -5.50 14.10
N GLU A 186 -6.95 -6.43 13.83
CA GLU A 186 -6.70 -7.56 14.73
C GLU A 186 -5.76 -7.21 15.91
N VAL A 187 -4.92 -6.17 15.73
CA VAL A 187 -3.96 -5.70 16.75
C VAL A 187 -3.84 -4.18 16.68
N GLY A 188 -3.97 -3.52 17.80
CA GLY A 188 -3.76 -2.08 17.94
C GLY A 188 -4.19 -1.59 19.28
#